data_a7ca186a65a9551fbb3e32aceaee4747
#
_entry.id   a7ca186a65a9551fbb3e32aceaee4747
#
_cell.length_a   1.000
_cell.length_b   1.000
_cell.length_c   1.000
_cell.angle_alpha   90.00
_cell.angle_beta   90.00
_cell.angle_gamma   90.00
#
_symmetry.space_group_name_H-M   'P 1'
#
loop_
_entity.id
_entity.type
_entity.pdbx_description
1 polymer ?
#
loop_
_entity_poly.entity_id
_entity_poly.type
_entity_poly.pdbx_seq_one_letter_code
_entity_poly.pdbx_strand_id
1 'polypeptide(L)'
;MLPEIERLSEGSIIARRNRLIGTWAGMRLGYRGDRLSQYVNDIMDIDFLVPGPSDIIDKITADFKRNKVDLPPDLIVLELERIERNLREEQLV
;
A
#
# COMPACT_ATOMS: atom_id res chain seq x y z
N MET A 1 -15.39 -22.17 17.08
CA MET A 1 -14.51 -21.15 17.52
C MET A 1 -13.50 -20.74 16.44
N LEU A 2 -13.53 -19.52 15.96
CA LEU A 2 -12.79 -19.15 14.78
C LEU A 2 -11.84 -17.96 14.95
N PRO A 3 -11.54 -17.49 16.18
CA PRO A 3 -10.81 -16.22 16.29
C PRO A 3 -9.46 -16.23 15.64
N GLU A 4 -8.72 -17.32 15.69
CA GLU A 4 -7.40 -17.37 15.05
C GLU A 4 -7.51 -17.41 13.53
N ILE A 5 -8.57 -18.07 13.02
CA ILE A 5 -8.76 -18.17 11.59
C ILE A 5 -9.14 -16.81 10.99
N GLU A 6 -9.95 -16.06 11.72
CA GLU A 6 -10.44 -14.76 11.25
C GLU A 6 -9.44 -13.64 11.49
N ARG A 7 -8.48 -13.85 12.37
CA ARG A 7 -7.50 -12.83 12.71
C ARG A 7 -6.34 -12.87 11.73
N LEU A 8 -6.02 -11.74 11.13
CA LEU A 8 -4.89 -11.66 10.22
C LEU A 8 -3.59 -11.68 10.99
N SER A 9 -2.59 -12.36 10.44
CA SER A 9 -1.24 -12.27 10.95
C SER A 9 -0.66 -10.89 10.65
N GLU A 10 0.44 -10.54 11.31
CA GLU A 10 1.14 -9.30 11.02
C GLU A 10 1.55 -9.23 9.56
N GLY A 11 2.06 -10.33 9.00
CA GLY A 11 2.44 -10.39 7.60
C GLY A 11 1.25 -10.17 6.66
N SER A 12 0.08 -10.68 7.03
CA SER A 12 -1.13 -10.47 6.22
C SER A 12 -1.61 -9.03 6.28
N ILE A 13 -1.48 -8.38 7.42
CA ILE A 13 -1.83 -6.95 7.54
C ILE A 13 -0.90 -6.12 6.66
N ILE A 14 0.38 -6.39 6.70
CA ILE A 14 1.37 -5.67 5.87
C ILE A 14 1.08 -5.89 4.38
N ALA A 15 0.80 -7.12 3.98
CA ALA A 15 0.48 -7.41 2.58
C ALA A 15 -0.77 -6.67 2.12
N ARG A 16 -1.81 -6.65 2.93
CA ARG A 16 -3.04 -5.90 2.60
C ARG A 16 -2.77 -4.41 2.53
N ARG A 17 -2.00 -3.88 3.49
CA ARG A 17 -1.63 -2.47 3.49
C ARG A 17 -0.94 -2.10 2.18
N ASN A 18 0.02 -2.92 1.76
CA ASN A 18 0.80 -2.64 0.55
C ASN A 18 -0.06 -2.72 -0.70
N ARG A 19 -0.99 -3.69 -0.75
CA ARG A 19 -1.91 -3.79 -1.88
C ARG A 19 -2.82 -2.57 -1.96
N LEU A 20 -3.31 -2.10 -0.83
CA LEU A 20 -4.21 -0.95 -0.80
C LEU A 20 -3.48 0.34 -1.16
N ILE A 21 -2.27 0.55 -0.64
CA ILE A 21 -1.53 1.76 -1.00
C ILE A 21 -1.12 1.73 -2.47
N GLY A 22 -0.78 0.56 -3.00
CA GLY A 22 -0.46 0.42 -4.41
C GLY A 22 -1.66 0.73 -5.29
N THR A 23 -2.84 0.27 -4.89
CA THR A 23 -4.08 0.57 -5.61
C THR A 23 -4.38 2.06 -5.58
N TRP A 24 -4.28 2.66 -4.41
CA TRP A 24 -4.52 4.10 -4.24
C TRP A 24 -3.56 4.91 -5.13
N ALA A 25 -2.27 4.59 -5.06
CA ALA A 25 -1.27 5.33 -5.83
C ALA A 25 -1.43 5.10 -7.33
N GLY A 26 -1.68 3.85 -7.74
CA GLY A 26 -1.86 3.54 -9.15
C GLY A 26 -3.05 4.27 -9.75
N MET A 27 -4.14 4.39 -9.00
CA MET A 27 -5.30 5.14 -9.46
C MET A 27 -4.99 6.63 -9.60
N ARG A 28 -4.18 7.18 -8.69
CA ARG A 28 -3.72 8.57 -8.80
C ARG A 28 -2.84 8.80 -10.03
N LEU A 29 -2.11 7.76 -10.43
CA LEU A 29 -1.31 7.80 -11.64
C LEU A 29 -2.15 7.62 -12.91
N GLY A 30 -3.43 7.34 -12.76
CA GLY A 30 -4.33 7.16 -13.90
C GLY A 30 -4.39 5.73 -14.41
N TYR A 31 -3.80 4.79 -13.69
CA TYR A 31 -3.78 3.39 -14.13
C TYR A 31 -5.12 2.71 -13.88
N ARG A 32 -5.48 1.78 -14.76
CA ARG A 32 -6.71 1.00 -14.70
C ARG A 32 -6.40 -0.42 -15.17
N GLY A 33 -7.28 -1.35 -14.81
CA GLY A 33 -7.24 -2.72 -15.32
C GLY A 33 -5.90 -3.38 -15.10
N ASP A 34 -5.36 -3.99 -16.15
CA ASP A 34 -4.11 -4.74 -16.05
C ASP A 34 -2.94 -3.86 -15.64
N ARG A 35 -2.91 -2.60 -16.10
CA ARG A 35 -1.83 -1.70 -15.73
C ARG A 35 -1.85 -1.40 -14.24
N LEU A 36 -3.05 -1.25 -13.68
CA LEU A 36 -3.19 -1.05 -12.23
C LEU A 36 -2.72 -2.28 -11.47
N SER A 37 -3.12 -3.47 -11.94
CA SER A 37 -2.69 -4.72 -11.29
C SER A 37 -1.18 -4.86 -11.33
N GLN A 38 -0.53 -4.51 -12.43
CA GLN A 38 0.93 -4.54 -12.53
C GLN A 38 1.57 -3.59 -11.53
N TYR A 39 1.01 -2.39 -11.39
CA TYR A 39 1.57 -1.42 -10.46
C TYR A 39 1.46 -1.92 -9.02
N VAL A 40 0.33 -2.50 -8.67
CA VAL A 40 0.15 -3.09 -7.34
C VAL A 40 1.18 -4.18 -7.09
N ASN A 41 1.41 -5.05 -8.10
CA ASN A 41 2.40 -6.10 -7.96
C ASN A 41 3.81 -5.52 -7.80
N ASP A 42 4.13 -4.43 -8.49
CA ASP A 42 5.42 -3.78 -8.34
C ASP A 42 5.63 -3.29 -6.91
N ILE A 43 4.58 -2.72 -6.30
CA ILE A 43 4.64 -2.29 -4.91
C ILE A 43 4.86 -3.48 -3.97
N MET A 44 4.13 -4.59 -4.21
CA MET A 44 4.27 -5.78 -3.39
C MET A 44 5.68 -6.35 -3.46
N ASP A 45 6.28 -6.35 -4.66
CA ASP A 45 7.63 -6.87 -4.88
C ASP A 45 8.69 -6.07 -4.13
N ILE A 46 8.52 -4.77 -4.04
CA ILE A 46 9.46 -3.92 -3.32
C ILE A 46 9.53 -4.29 -1.85
N ASP A 47 8.37 -4.49 -1.21
CA ASP A 47 8.34 -4.85 0.19
C ASP A 47 8.93 -6.25 0.43
N PHE A 48 8.78 -7.13 -0.53
CA PHE A 48 9.35 -8.47 -0.45
C PHE A 48 10.88 -8.41 -0.45
N LEU A 49 11.46 -7.55 -1.31
CA LEU A 49 12.91 -7.46 -1.44
C LEU A 49 13.56 -6.69 -0.30
N VAL A 50 12.96 -5.57 0.10
CA VAL A 50 13.49 -4.73 1.17
C VAL A 50 12.32 -4.36 2.08
N PRO A 51 12.09 -5.14 3.15
CA PRO A 51 10.94 -4.90 4.03
C PRO A 51 11.00 -3.54 4.70
N GLY A 52 9.83 -2.92 4.82
CA GLY A 52 9.65 -1.64 5.49
C GLY A 52 8.93 -0.65 4.60
N PRO A 53 8.24 0.34 5.21
CA PRO A 53 7.41 1.26 4.43
C PRO A 53 8.18 2.31 3.65
N SER A 54 9.44 2.61 4.01
CA SER A 54 10.15 3.72 3.39
C SER A 54 10.41 3.50 1.90
N ASP A 55 10.72 2.27 1.50
CA ASP A 55 10.98 2.00 0.08
C ASP A 55 9.72 2.13 -0.77
N ILE A 56 8.58 1.75 -0.21
CA ILE A 56 7.30 1.91 -0.88
C ILE A 56 6.98 3.39 -1.04
N ILE A 57 7.18 4.17 0.00
CA ILE A 57 6.94 5.61 -0.03
C ILE A 57 7.86 6.27 -1.05
N ASP A 58 9.13 5.88 -1.08
CA ASP A 58 10.10 6.43 -2.03
C ASP A 58 9.72 6.11 -3.46
N LYS A 59 9.28 4.88 -3.73
CA LYS A 59 8.85 4.51 -5.08
C LYS A 59 7.64 5.32 -5.51
N ILE A 60 6.63 5.42 -4.66
CA ILE A 60 5.42 6.16 -5.01
C ILE A 60 5.75 7.63 -5.23
N THR A 61 6.60 8.20 -4.38
CA THR A 61 7.05 9.59 -4.52
C THR A 61 7.72 9.81 -5.87
N ALA A 62 8.63 8.92 -6.25
CA ALA A 62 9.33 9.03 -7.52
C ALA A 62 8.37 8.89 -8.71
N ASP A 63 7.43 7.95 -8.61
CA ASP A 63 6.46 7.72 -9.69
C ASP A 63 5.51 8.91 -9.84
N PHE A 64 5.09 9.52 -8.74
CA PHE A 64 4.26 10.72 -8.78
C PHE A 64 5.01 11.87 -9.44
N LYS A 65 6.27 12.09 -9.07
CA LYS A 65 7.09 13.14 -9.69
C LYS A 65 7.23 12.91 -11.18
N ARG A 66 7.55 11.68 -11.57
CA ARG A 66 7.76 11.36 -12.98
C ARG A 66 6.50 11.58 -13.81
N ASN A 67 5.35 11.37 -13.21
CA ASN A 67 4.06 11.48 -13.90
C ASN A 67 3.32 12.78 -13.59
N LYS A 68 4.00 13.72 -12.95
CA LYS A 68 3.46 15.04 -12.65
C LYS A 68 2.19 15.00 -11.80
N VAL A 69 2.13 14.03 -10.88
CA VAL A 69 1.07 13.98 -9.87
C VAL A 69 1.53 14.86 -8.72
N ASP A 70 0.79 15.91 -8.46
CA ASP A 70 1.17 16.93 -7.48
C ASP A 70 0.67 16.57 -6.09
N LEU A 71 1.30 15.54 -5.49
CA LEU A 71 1.00 15.14 -4.12
C LEU A 71 2.32 15.05 -3.36
N PRO A 72 2.44 15.76 -2.23
CA PRO A 72 3.67 15.71 -1.44
C PRO A 72 3.84 14.36 -0.75
N PRO A 73 5.09 13.96 -0.47
CA PRO A 73 5.35 12.68 0.19
C PRO A 73 4.63 12.51 1.51
N ASP A 74 4.40 13.60 2.23
CA ASP A 74 3.71 13.54 3.53
C ASP A 74 2.31 12.96 3.39
N LEU A 75 1.61 13.25 2.28
CA LEU A 75 0.27 12.72 2.06
C LEU A 75 0.31 11.22 1.78
N ILE A 76 1.38 10.73 1.14
CA ILE A 76 1.57 9.30 0.92
C ILE A 76 1.73 8.60 2.27
N VAL A 77 2.56 9.17 3.14
CA VAL A 77 2.78 8.63 4.49
C VAL A 77 1.46 8.58 5.26
N LEU A 78 0.71 9.68 5.23
CA LEU A 78 -0.57 9.75 5.95
C LEU A 78 -1.56 8.72 5.44
N GLU A 79 -1.61 8.53 4.12
CA GLU A 79 -2.51 7.53 3.55
C GLU A 79 -2.10 6.12 3.96
N LEU A 80 -0.81 5.82 3.93
CA LEU A 80 -0.31 4.52 4.35
C LEU A 80 -0.67 4.25 5.81
N GLU A 81 -0.47 5.24 6.67
CA GLU A 81 -0.79 5.10 8.09
C GLU A 81 -2.29 4.92 8.32
N ARG A 82 -3.11 5.65 7.57
CA ARG A 82 -4.55 5.52 7.67
C ARG A 82 -5.01 4.12 7.28
N ILE A 83 -4.46 3.60 6.20
CA ILE A 83 -4.78 2.24 5.74
C ILE A 83 -4.39 1.23 6.81
N GLU A 84 -3.19 1.33 7.34
CA GLU A 84 -2.72 0.38 8.34
C GLU A 84 -3.57 0.46 9.61
N ARG A 85 -3.88 1.66 10.07
CA ARG A 85 -4.72 1.83 11.25
C ARG A 85 -6.09 1.17 11.05
N ASN A 86 -6.69 1.39 9.89
CA ASN A 86 -8.01 0.81 9.60
C ASN A 86 -7.96 -0.71 9.60
N LEU A 87 -6.91 -1.29 9.02
CA LEU A 87 -6.76 -2.74 9.01
C LEU A 87 -6.61 -3.31 10.41
N ARG A 88 -5.85 -2.63 11.26
CA ARG A 88 -5.65 -3.07 12.64
C ARG A 88 -6.92 -2.93 13.45
N GLU A 89 -7.69 -1.88 13.23
CA GLU A 89 -8.97 -1.69 13.92
C GLU A 89 -9.97 -2.77 13.54
N GLU A 90 -9.98 -3.21 12.30
CA GLU A 90 -10.85 -4.30 11.87
C GLU A 90 -10.55 -5.60 12.63
N GLN A 91 -9.32 -5.79 13.06
CA GLN A 91 -8.93 -6.97 13.83
C GLN A 91 -9.51 -6.97 15.23
N LEU A 92 -9.89 -5.82 15.75
CA LEU A 92 -10.37 -5.68 17.12
C LEU A 92 -11.88 -5.88 17.26
N VAL A 93 -12.59 -5.95 16.16
CA VAL A 93 -14.05 -6.06 16.15
C VAL A 93 -14.55 -7.49 16.26
#